data_9e56be0e1f944f4732c75d06f773ff25
#
_entry.id   9e56be0e1f944f4732c75d06f773ff25
#
_cell.length_a   1.000
_cell.length_b   1.000
_cell.length_c   1.000
_cell.angle_alpha   90.00
_cell.angle_beta   90.00
_cell.angle_gamma   90.00
#
_symmetry.space_group_name_H-M   'P 1'
#
loop_
_entity.id
_entity.type
_entity.pdbx_description
1 polymer ?
#
loop_
_entity_poly.entity_id
_entity_poly.type
_entity_poly.pdbx_seq_one_letter_code
_entity_poly.pdbx_strand_id
1 'polypeptide(L)'
;MTIEAMLKDFCAAVERRDGAALSNLFTEDGVYHDVFYGVFEGRAKIAELIEDHFYRTARDFRWDMHDPVSDGRTLYARYTFSYVSTLPEANGKRVGFEGVSIMRLRDGLIASYREVANVGPAFVALNFAAERVCRILAKEGAALAKDPTYARHLA
;
A
#
# COMPACT_ATOMS: atom_id res chain seq x y z
N MET A 1 0.69 19.90 10.72
CA MET A 1 -0.32 19.18 9.89
C MET A 1 -1.07 18.22 10.79
N THR A 2 -2.41 18.16 10.70
CA THR A 2 -3.19 17.15 11.45
C THR A 2 -3.08 15.78 10.81
N ILE A 3 -3.40 14.72 11.58
CA ILE A 3 -3.42 13.33 11.06
C ILE A 3 -4.40 13.21 9.88
N GLU A 4 -5.59 13.76 10.02
CA GLU A 4 -6.62 13.72 8.98
C GLU A 4 -6.16 14.41 7.68
N ALA A 5 -5.48 15.57 7.80
CA ALA A 5 -4.92 16.27 6.66
C ALA A 5 -3.81 15.43 5.99
N MET A 6 -2.91 14.83 6.77
CA MET A 6 -1.87 13.94 6.25
C MET A 6 -2.46 12.77 5.46
N LEU A 7 -3.46 12.08 6.01
CA LEU A 7 -4.09 10.94 5.35
C LEU A 7 -4.83 11.35 4.08
N LYS A 8 -5.53 12.49 4.11
CA LYS A 8 -6.19 13.04 2.93
C LYS A 8 -5.19 13.39 1.82
N ASP A 9 -4.08 14.04 2.18
CA ASP A 9 -3.04 14.42 1.22
C ASP A 9 -2.34 13.18 0.66
N PHE A 10 -2.12 12.15 1.48
CA PHE A 10 -1.59 10.86 1.07
C PHE A 10 -2.46 10.20 -0.02
N CYS A 11 -3.75 10.02 0.25
CA CYS A 11 -4.69 9.43 -0.70
C CYS A 11 -4.77 10.26 -1.99
N ALA A 12 -4.92 11.57 -1.86
CA ALA A 12 -5.02 12.47 -3.00
C ALA A 12 -3.74 12.49 -3.88
N ALA A 13 -2.56 12.35 -3.29
CA ALA A 13 -1.31 12.26 -4.04
C ALA A 13 -1.26 11.00 -4.91
N VAL A 14 -1.67 9.86 -4.35
CA VAL A 14 -1.76 8.59 -5.09
C VAL A 14 -2.77 8.69 -6.24
N GLU A 15 -3.97 9.19 -5.97
CA GLU A 15 -5.05 9.32 -6.97
C GLU A 15 -4.68 10.25 -8.13
N ARG A 16 -3.85 11.26 -7.88
CA ARG A 16 -3.37 12.20 -8.90
C ARG A 16 -2.07 11.80 -9.58
N ARG A 17 -1.50 10.65 -9.22
CA ARG A 17 -0.17 10.24 -9.69
C ARG A 17 0.93 11.26 -9.32
N ASP A 18 0.82 11.87 -8.16
CA ASP A 18 1.74 12.90 -7.69
C ASP A 18 2.76 12.32 -6.71
N GLY A 19 3.80 11.69 -7.26
CA GLY A 19 4.85 11.06 -6.48
C GLY A 19 5.62 12.05 -5.61
N ALA A 20 5.78 13.29 -6.08
CA ALA A 20 6.44 14.35 -5.32
C ALA A 20 5.60 14.74 -4.09
N ALA A 21 4.29 14.95 -4.27
CA ALA A 21 3.40 15.24 -3.14
C ALA A 21 3.38 14.10 -2.12
N LEU A 22 3.30 12.84 -2.56
CA LEU A 22 3.35 11.70 -1.65
C LEU A 22 4.68 11.63 -0.90
N SER A 23 5.80 11.70 -1.62
CA SER A 23 7.13 11.56 -1.01
C SER A 23 7.44 12.66 0.00
N ASN A 24 6.88 13.86 -0.17
CA ASN A 24 7.03 14.97 0.79
C ASN A 24 6.33 14.73 2.14
N LEU A 25 5.39 13.78 2.21
CA LEU A 25 4.78 13.35 3.48
C LEU A 25 5.73 12.44 4.29
N PHE A 26 6.78 11.92 3.67
CA PHE A 26 7.76 11.05 4.30
C PHE A 26 9.00 11.81 4.78
N THR A 27 9.71 11.25 5.75
CA THR A 27 11.07 11.69 6.08
C THR A 27 11.99 11.40 4.88
N GLU A 28 13.17 12.03 4.82
CA GLU A 28 14.12 11.82 3.70
C GLU A 28 14.54 10.35 3.57
N ASP A 29 14.73 9.67 4.69
CA ASP A 29 15.06 8.25 4.82
C ASP A 29 13.81 7.36 4.98
N GLY A 30 12.61 7.89 4.66
CA GLY A 30 11.35 7.20 4.82
C GLY A 30 11.27 5.91 4.02
N VAL A 31 10.52 4.93 4.52
CA VAL A 31 10.38 3.61 3.89
C VAL A 31 8.91 3.30 3.62
N TYR A 32 8.61 2.91 2.38
CA TYR A 32 7.30 2.43 1.98
C TYR A 32 7.38 0.93 1.66
N HIS A 33 6.68 0.11 2.44
CA HIS A 33 6.50 -1.32 2.16
C HIS A 33 5.18 -1.54 1.45
N ASP A 34 5.24 -1.76 0.15
CA ASP A 34 4.06 -2.06 -0.68
C ASP A 34 3.82 -3.57 -0.74
N VAL A 35 2.55 -3.99 -0.66
CA VAL A 35 2.19 -5.42 -0.63
C VAL A 35 2.46 -6.14 -1.96
N PHE A 36 2.51 -5.41 -3.08
CA PHE A 36 2.72 -5.99 -4.41
C PHE A 36 4.14 -5.79 -4.93
N TYR A 37 4.71 -4.60 -4.70
CA TYR A 37 5.94 -4.15 -5.33
C TYR A 37 7.16 -4.24 -4.41
N GLY A 38 6.95 -4.41 -3.09
CA GLY A 38 8.03 -4.56 -2.12
C GLY A 38 8.43 -3.26 -1.43
N VAL A 39 9.73 -3.06 -1.21
CA VAL A 39 10.25 -1.98 -0.36
C VAL A 39 10.84 -0.86 -1.19
N PHE A 40 10.45 0.37 -0.86
CA PHE A 40 10.94 1.61 -1.48
C PHE A 40 11.53 2.51 -0.39
N GLU A 41 12.83 2.78 -0.45
CA GLU A 41 13.57 3.53 0.56
C GLU A 41 13.96 4.91 0.04
N GLY A 42 13.62 5.94 0.82
CA GLY A 42 13.84 7.34 0.51
C GLY A 42 12.81 7.94 -0.45
N ARG A 43 12.68 9.27 -0.37
CA ARG A 43 11.66 10.02 -1.11
C ARG A 43 11.65 9.76 -2.62
N ALA A 44 12.84 9.68 -3.24
CA ALA A 44 12.93 9.46 -4.69
C ALA A 44 12.32 8.11 -5.10
N LYS A 45 12.57 7.05 -4.33
CA LYS A 45 11.99 5.73 -4.60
C LYS A 45 10.50 5.66 -4.28
N ILE A 46 10.04 6.38 -3.27
CA ILE A 46 8.61 6.49 -2.95
C ILE A 46 7.86 7.22 -4.06
N ALA A 47 8.45 8.27 -4.65
CA ALA A 47 7.86 8.93 -5.81
C ALA A 47 7.78 7.99 -7.02
N GLU A 48 8.86 7.25 -7.33
CA GLU A 48 8.91 6.25 -8.41
C GLU A 48 7.85 5.16 -8.25
N LEU A 49 7.56 4.70 -7.01
CA LEU A 49 6.49 3.72 -6.74
C LEU A 49 5.16 4.19 -7.33
N ILE A 50 4.79 5.44 -7.10
CA ILE A 50 3.50 5.99 -7.57
C ILE A 50 3.56 6.29 -9.06
N GLU A 51 4.61 6.95 -9.52
CA GLU A 51 4.68 7.43 -10.90
C GLU A 51 4.83 6.30 -11.91
N ASP A 52 5.58 5.24 -11.56
CA ASP A 52 5.94 4.17 -12.49
C ASP A 52 5.27 2.83 -12.19
N HIS A 53 5.20 2.42 -10.91
CA HIS A 53 4.71 1.08 -10.58
C HIS A 53 3.19 1.00 -10.50
N PHE A 54 2.53 1.89 -9.74
CA PHE A 54 1.07 1.87 -9.59
C PHE A 54 0.37 2.03 -10.94
N TYR A 55 0.79 3.00 -11.72
CA TYR A 55 0.15 3.36 -13.00
C TYR A 55 0.62 2.51 -14.20
N ARG A 56 1.44 1.47 -13.98
CA ARG A 56 1.89 0.58 -15.05
C ARG A 56 0.76 -0.31 -15.59
N THR A 57 -0.06 -0.85 -14.68
CA THR A 57 -1.13 -1.81 -15.02
C THR A 57 -2.48 -1.45 -14.40
N ALA A 58 -2.60 -0.22 -13.92
CA ALA A 58 -3.82 0.27 -13.28
C ALA A 58 -3.99 1.78 -13.51
N ARG A 59 -5.23 2.26 -13.34
CA ARG A 59 -5.61 3.68 -13.44
C ARG A 59 -6.83 3.95 -12.59
N ASP A 60 -7.22 5.22 -12.50
CA ASP A 60 -8.44 5.67 -11.79
C ASP A 60 -8.50 5.13 -10.36
N PHE A 61 -7.42 5.35 -9.62
CA PHE A 61 -7.31 4.96 -8.22
C PHE A 61 -8.29 5.74 -7.36
N ARG A 62 -8.85 5.06 -6.35
CA ARG A 62 -9.62 5.64 -5.26
C ARG A 62 -9.12 5.06 -3.95
N TRP A 63 -8.75 5.92 -3.04
CA TRP A 63 -8.23 5.52 -1.75
C TRP A 63 -8.85 6.37 -0.64
N ASP A 64 -9.57 5.75 0.25
CA ASP A 64 -10.14 6.39 1.42
C ASP A 64 -9.57 5.75 2.69
N MET A 65 -9.07 6.58 3.60
CA MET A 65 -8.62 6.16 4.93
C MET A 65 -9.64 6.58 5.97
N HIS A 66 -9.96 5.66 6.88
CA HIS A 66 -11.03 5.79 7.86
C HIS A 66 -10.52 5.53 9.27
N ASP A 67 -11.18 6.11 10.25
CA ASP A 67 -11.04 5.79 11.67
C ASP A 67 -9.58 5.83 12.17
N PRO A 68 -8.82 6.92 11.93
CA PRO A 68 -7.41 6.97 12.31
C PRO A 68 -7.25 6.96 13.84
N VAL A 69 -6.29 6.16 14.31
CA VAL A 69 -5.86 6.11 15.71
C VAL A 69 -4.36 6.31 15.80
N SER A 70 -3.92 7.27 16.60
CA SER A 70 -2.51 7.58 16.76
C SER A 70 -2.15 7.97 18.19
N ASP A 71 -0.93 7.58 18.59
CA ASP A 71 -0.26 8.05 19.82
C ASP A 71 0.81 9.12 19.54
N GLY A 72 0.83 9.66 18.32
CA GLY A 72 1.84 10.60 17.84
C GLY A 72 3.12 9.96 17.30
N ARG A 73 3.31 8.66 17.50
CA ARG A 73 4.46 7.89 16.99
C ARG A 73 4.03 6.80 16.03
N THR A 74 2.88 6.20 16.30
CA THR A 74 2.29 5.16 15.47
C THR A 74 0.91 5.63 15.05
N LEU A 75 0.56 5.41 13.80
CA LEU A 75 -0.73 5.72 13.23
C LEU A 75 -1.28 4.48 12.54
N TYR A 76 -2.50 4.12 12.87
CA TYR A 76 -3.29 3.10 12.20
C TYR A 76 -4.50 3.74 11.55
N ALA A 77 -4.83 3.34 10.33
CA ALA A 77 -6.05 3.75 9.67
C ALA A 77 -6.59 2.58 8.84
N ARG A 78 -7.86 2.23 9.02
CA ARG A 78 -8.55 1.33 8.10
C ARG A 78 -8.67 2.03 6.74
N TYR A 79 -8.59 1.28 5.66
CA TYR A 79 -8.77 1.87 4.34
C TYR A 79 -9.63 1.01 3.41
N THR A 80 -10.23 1.68 2.44
CA THR A 80 -10.80 1.08 1.24
C THR A 80 -10.03 1.60 0.03
N PHE A 81 -9.65 0.69 -0.87
CA PHE A 81 -8.84 1.00 -2.04
C PHE A 81 -9.40 0.33 -3.28
N SER A 82 -9.44 1.03 -4.40
CA SER A 82 -9.85 0.46 -5.67
C SER A 82 -9.16 1.14 -6.84
N TYR A 83 -9.09 0.41 -7.95
CA TYR A 83 -8.52 0.90 -9.21
C TYR A 83 -9.16 0.20 -10.40
N VAL A 84 -9.01 0.76 -11.57
CA VAL A 84 -9.35 0.10 -12.85
C VAL A 84 -8.09 -0.58 -13.38
N SER A 85 -8.15 -1.91 -13.52
CA SER A 85 -7.03 -2.68 -14.07
C SER A 85 -6.95 -2.49 -15.58
N THR A 86 -5.71 -2.35 -16.11
CA THR A 86 -5.42 -2.35 -17.54
C THR A 86 -4.85 -3.69 -18.02
N LEU A 87 -4.78 -4.69 -17.14
CA LEU A 87 -4.41 -6.05 -17.53
C LEU A 87 -5.48 -6.64 -18.47
N PRO A 88 -5.10 -7.31 -19.56
CA PRO A 88 -6.04 -7.86 -20.54
C PRO A 88 -7.08 -8.80 -19.91
N GLU A 89 -6.67 -9.68 -19.00
CA GLU A 89 -7.53 -10.64 -18.32
C GLU A 89 -8.59 -10.00 -17.41
N ALA A 90 -8.34 -8.79 -16.95
CA ALA A 90 -9.27 -8.04 -16.10
C ALA A 90 -10.39 -7.34 -16.88
N ASN A 91 -10.28 -7.25 -18.22
CA ASN A 91 -11.29 -6.63 -19.10
C ASN A 91 -11.71 -5.20 -18.65
N GLY A 92 -10.76 -4.40 -18.14
CA GLY A 92 -11.03 -3.03 -17.68
C GLY A 92 -11.91 -2.95 -16.43
N LYS A 93 -12.02 -4.02 -15.65
CA LYS A 93 -12.78 -4.01 -14.40
C LYS A 93 -12.15 -3.09 -13.36
N ARG A 94 -13.01 -2.42 -12.59
CA ARG A 94 -12.64 -1.85 -11.31
C ARG A 94 -12.60 -2.96 -10.28
N VAL A 95 -11.50 -3.07 -9.58
CA VAL A 95 -11.33 -4.01 -8.48
C VAL A 95 -10.90 -3.27 -7.23
N GLY A 96 -11.18 -3.83 -6.07
CA GLY A 96 -10.84 -3.20 -4.81
C GLY A 96 -10.61 -4.22 -3.72
N PHE A 97 -10.02 -3.73 -2.66
CA PHE A 97 -9.78 -4.45 -1.42
C PHE A 97 -9.73 -3.46 -0.25
N GLU A 98 -9.68 -3.99 0.94
CA GLU A 98 -9.55 -3.22 2.17
C GLU A 98 -8.34 -3.67 2.97
N GLY A 99 -7.92 -2.84 3.89
CA GLY A 99 -6.82 -3.17 4.78
C GLY A 99 -6.66 -2.16 5.90
N VAL A 100 -5.52 -2.27 6.57
CA VAL A 100 -5.10 -1.34 7.61
C VAL A 100 -3.71 -0.83 7.28
N SER A 101 -3.59 0.48 7.12
CA SER A 101 -2.31 1.19 7.03
C SER A 101 -1.69 1.28 8.42
N ILE A 102 -0.38 1.03 8.50
CA ILE A 102 0.43 1.10 9.72
C ILE A 102 1.60 2.03 9.44
N MET A 103 1.61 3.20 10.07
CA MET A 103 2.64 4.21 9.86
C MET A 103 3.43 4.44 11.14
N ARG A 104 4.75 4.63 11.03
CA ARG A 104 5.58 5.21 12.07
C ARG A 104 5.80 6.67 11.73
N LEU A 105 5.60 7.53 12.72
CA LEU A 105 5.76 8.97 12.58
C LEU A 105 7.02 9.45 13.28
N ARG A 106 7.73 10.39 12.65
CA ARG A 106 8.87 11.11 13.20
C ARG A 106 8.82 12.57 12.75
N ASP A 107 8.81 13.47 13.72
CA ASP A 107 8.76 14.92 13.48
C ASP A 107 7.59 15.38 12.58
N GLY A 108 6.42 14.72 12.75
CA GLY A 108 5.21 15.04 11.99
C GLY A 108 5.21 14.51 10.54
N LEU A 109 6.19 13.70 10.17
CA LEU A 109 6.30 13.03 8.87
C LEU A 109 6.25 11.50 9.02
N ILE A 110 5.97 10.80 7.94
CA ILE A 110 5.93 9.34 7.88
C ILE A 110 7.37 8.81 7.76
N ALA A 111 7.87 8.14 8.79
CA ALA A 111 9.17 7.48 8.76
C ALA A 111 9.08 6.08 8.13
N SER A 112 7.98 5.39 8.32
CA SER A 112 7.69 4.15 7.59
C SER A 112 6.20 3.96 7.39
N TYR A 113 5.86 3.38 6.25
CA TYR A 113 4.53 2.91 5.88
C TYR A 113 4.57 1.42 5.60
N ARG A 114 3.62 0.69 6.12
CA ARG A 114 3.30 -0.68 5.72
C ARG A 114 1.80 -0.91 5.89
N GLU A 115 1.31 -2.01 5.36
CA GLU A 115 -0.10 -2.35 5.45
C GLU A 115 -0.33 -3.84 5.66
N VAL A 116 -1.51 -4.17 6.18
CA VAL A 116 -2.08 -5.51 6.12
C VAL A 116 -3.33 -5.41 5.26
N ALA A 117 -3.34 -6.09 4.12
CA ALA A 117 -4.37 -5.96 3.11
C ALA A 117 -5.06 -7.29 2.83
N ASN A 118 -6.38 -7.27 2.68
CA ASN A 118 -7.16 -8.41 2.23
C ASN A 118 -7.27 -8.41 0.70
N VAL A 119 -6.19 -8.81 0.01
CA VAL A 119 -6.08 -8.73 -1.46
C VAL A 119 -6.69 -9.92 -2.20
N GLY A 120 -6.98 -11.03 -1.54
CA GLY A 120 -7.51 -12.24 -2.17
C GLY A 120 -8.76 -12.01 -3.05
N PRO A 121 -9.78 -11.28 -2.59
CA PRO A 121 -10.96 -10.96 -3.40
C PRO A 121 -10.61 -10.19 -4.69
N ALA A 122 -9.63 -9.31 -4.66
CA ALA A 122 -9.19 -8.56 -5.83
C ALA A 122 -8.56 -9.47 -6.89
N PHE A 123 -7.78 -10.47 -6.50
CA PHE A 123 -7.18 -11.43 -7.45
C PHE A 123 -8.25 -12.25 -8.19
N VAL A 124 -9.31 -12.64 -7.48
CA VAL A 124 -10.45 -13.33 -8.11
C VAL A 124 -11.19 -12.40 -9.07
N ALA A 125 -11.42 -11.16 -8.67
CA ALA A 125 -12.08 -10.16 -9.52
C ALA A 125 -11.25 -9.79 -10.76
N LEU A 126 -9.91 -9.89 -10.69
CA LEU A 126 -8.98 -9.72 -11.82
C LEU A 126 -8.96 -10.92 -12.78
N ASN A 127 -9.72 -11.98 -12.52
CA ASN A 127 -9.74 -13.24 -13.25
C ASN A 127 -8.35 -13.94 -13.28
N PHE A 128 -7.56 -13.80 -12.22
CA PHE A 128 -6.30 -14.53 -12.13
C PHE A 128 -6.55 -16.03 -12.00
N ALA A 129 -5.79 -16.83 -12.76
CA ALA A 129 -5.82 -18.26 -12.62
C ALA A 129 -5.43 -18.70 -11.19
N ALA A 130 -6.03 -19.78 -10.69
CA ALA A 130 -5.81 -20.26 -9.33
C ALA A 130 -4.33 -20.50 -9.02
N GLU A 131 -3.57 -21.01 -9.95
CA GLU A 131 -2.13 -21.27 -9.82
C GLU A 131 -1.33 -19.95 -9.65
N ARG A 132 -1.78 -18.86 -10.30
CA ARG A 132 -1.18 -17.53 -10.14
C ARG A 132 -1.46 -16.98 -8.75
N VAL A 133 -2.70 -17.10 -8.28
CA VAL A 133 -3.10 -16.66 -6.93
C VAL A 133 -2.31 -17.43 -5.88
N CYS A 134 -2.25 -18.77 -5.98
CA CYS A 134 -1.45 -19.60 -5.06
C CYS A 134 0.02 -19.20 -5.02
N ARG A 135 0.62 -18.89 -6.18
CA ARG A 135 2.02 -18.43 -6.27
C ARG A 135 2.26 -17.10 -5.56
N ILE A 136 1.32 -16.13 -5.71
CA ILE A 136 1.41 -14.83 -5.04
C ILE A 136 1.32 -15.03 -3.52
N LEU A 137 0.31 -15.77 -3.04
CA LEU A 137 0.12 -16.02 -1.62
C LEU A 137 1.24 -16.84 -0.99
N ALA A 138 1.82 -17.78 -1.73
CA ALA A 138 3.01 -18.53 -1.28
C ALA A 138 4.23 -17.61 -1.08
N LYS A 139 4.42 -16.62 -1.96
CA LYS A 139 5.48 -15.62 -1.82
C LYS A 139 5.25 -14.73 -0.59
N GLU A 140 4.02 -14.30 -0.36
CA GLU A 140 3.65 -13.54 0.84
C GLU A 140 3.88 -14.37 2.11
N GLY A 141 3.46 -15.63 2.13
CA GLY A 141 3.70 -16.55 3.25
C GLY A 141 5.19 -16.75 3.53
N ALA A 142 6.02 -16.86 2.49
CA ALA A 142 7.47 -16.98 2.63
C ALA A 142 8.12 -15.68 3.17
N ALA A 143 7.59 -14.52 2.81
CA ALA A 143 8.05 -13.24 3.35
C ALA A 143 7.67 -13.11 4.84
N LEU A 144 6.44 -13.50 5.19
CA LEU A 144 5.95 -13.51 6.56
C LEU A 144 6.76 -14.44 7.46
N ALA A 145 7.15 -15.61 6.95
CA ALA A 145 7.99 -16.58 7.68
C ALA A 145 9.39 -16.03 8.04
N LYS A 146 9.86 -15.00 7.33
CA LYS A 146 11.14 -14.32 7.62
C LYS A 146 11.01 -13.19 8.64
N ASP A 147 9.79 -12.77 8.98
CA ASP A 147 9.57 -11.74 9.97
C ASP A 147 9.88 -12.30 11.37
N PRO A 148 10.82 -11.70 12.13
CA PRO A 148 11.19 -12.17 13.46
C PRO A 148 10.01 -12.28 14.44
N THR A 149 8.96 -11.46 14.24
CA THR A 149 7.76 -11.50 15.09
C THR A 149 6.93 -12.77 14.88
N TYR A 150 7.13 -13.47 13.75
CA TYR A 150 6.46 -14.72 13.41
C TYR A 150 7.22 -15.97 13.85
N ALA A 151 8.49 -15.86 14.24
CA ALA A 151 9.36 -17.02 14.51
C ALA A 151 8.72 -18.03 15.47
N ARG A 152 8.15 -17.55 16.60
CA ARG A 152 7.52 -18.45 17.59
C ARG A 152 6.19 -19.06 17.13
N HIS A 153 5.56 -18.55 16.06
CA HIS A 153 4.28 -19.03 15.57
C HIS A 153 4.42 -20.09 14.48
N LEU A 154 5.62 -20.20 13.89
CA LEU A 154 5.93 -21.13 12.81
C LEU A 154 6.93 -22.21 13.23
N ALA A 155 7.34 -22.21 14.50
CA ALA A 155 8.23 -23.21 15.10
C ALA A 155 7.49 -24.53 15.43
#